data_8942fe5cd8d2a62183b6c640e63e037e
#
_entry.id   8942fe5cd8d2a62183b6c640e63e037e
#
_cell.length_a   1.000
_cell.length_b   1.000
_cell.length_c   1.000
_cell.angle_alpha   90.00
_cell.angle_beta   90.00
_cell.angle_gamma   90.00
#
_symmetry.space_group_name_H-M   'P 1'
#
loop_
_entity.id
_entity.type
_entity.pdbx_description
1 polymer ?
#
loop_
_entity_poly.entity_id
_entity_poly.type
_entity_poly.pdbx_seq_one_letter_code
_entity_poly.pdbx_strand_id
1 'polypeptide(L)'
;DIEKQVAAFFADALSISQPVAPTAHFVNDLGGDSLQMLSVMLKIEEAYGVLLTEDEIAGCTCARDVARVIRARLHGDLPAQTPAPEAGKVKRITRIEDTPEYAALQERFRAIHGENPYFVCHESPLMDTSVMDGHEVLNFGSYNYAGMSGRPETVNAAIEATRKYGTSASGSRLLGGEKKLHEQLEAAIAEWKHTEDALVLVSGHATNVTFVGNFCGKGDLIVYDALAHNSIHEGCRMSDAVSKAFPHNDVAALESILRAQRDKFAKVLIVCEGAYSMDGDVAPVPEYVRLKKQHGCFLMVDEAHSAGVLGATGAGVDEFFGLAGDDIDIKMGTLSKGLGTCGGYLAGKKALIEYLRYTLPGFVFSVGMAPPLAGAALEDVRLLRSDPTIMQRLQRNIKLFVSLAHRRGLDICLAGDSAI
;
A
#
# COMPACT_ATOMS: atom_id res chain seq x y z
N ASP A 1 -32.81 -18.97 -31.25
CA ASP A 1 -31.35 -19.23 -31.44
C ASP A 1 -30.54 -18.40 -30.42
N ILE A 2 -29.99 -19.08 -29.42
CA ILE A 2 -29.29 -18.45 -28.30
C ILE A 2 -28.13 -17.55 -28.80
N GLU A 3 -27.42 -17.94 -29.85
CA GLU A 3 -26.28 -17.15 -30.39
C GLU A 3 -26.77 -15.79 -30.93
N LYS A 4 -27.88 -15.77 -31.64
CA LYS A 4 -28.43 -14.52 -32.18
C LYS A 4 -28.97 -13.62 -31.08
N GLN A 5 -29.55 -14.21 -30.04
CA GLN A 5 -30.07 -13.45 -28.91
C GLN A 5 -28.98 -12.85 -28.04
N VAL A 6 -27.88 -13.59 -27.78
CA VAL A 6 -26.71 -13.05 -27.10
C VAL A 6 -25.99 -11.98 -27.95
N ALA A 7 -25.92 -12.14 -29.27
CA ALA A 7 -25.46 -11.10 -30.19
C ALA A 7 -26.32 -9.83 -30.15
N ALA A 8 -27.63 -9.97 -29.98
CA ALA A 8 -28.55 -8.83 -29.78
C ALA A 8 -28.28 -8.16 -28.42
N PHE A 9 -28.01 -8.92 -27.35
CA PHE A 9 -27.61 -8.36 -26.05
C PHE A 9 -26.27 -7.58 -26.11
N PHE A 10 -25.33 -8.06 -26.93
CA PHE A 10 -24.10 -7.32 -27.22
C PHE A 10 -24.41 -5.99 -27.93
N ALA A 11 -25.22 -6.03 -28.98
CA ALA A 11 -25.63 -4.83 -29.71
C ALA A 11 -26.31 -3.79 -28.80
N ASP A 12 -27.19 -4.23 -27.94
CA ASP A 12 -27.92 -3.38 -27.01
C ASP A 12 -27.02 -2.79 -25.92
N ALA A 13 -26.17 -3.62 -25.31
CA ALA A 13 -25.20 -3.15 -24.28
C ALA A 13 -24.20 -2.12 -24.83
N LEU A 14 -23.88 -2.22 -26.12
CA LEU A 14 -22.93 -1.35 -26.82
C LEU A 14 -23.62 -0.22 -27.62
N SER A 15 -24.97 -0.11 -27.57
CA SER A 15 -25.77 0.85 -28.35
C SER A 15 -25.48 0.79 -29.84
N ILE A 16 -25.26 -0.42 -30.39
CA ILE A 16 -25.00 -0.67 -31.79
C ILE A 16 -26.35 -0.89 -32.51
N SER A 17 -26.67 -0.06 -33.52
CA SER A 17 -27.94 -0.12 -34.25
C SER A 17 -27.99 -1.21 -35.33
N GLN A 18 -26.85 -1.80 -35.70
CA GLN A 18 -26.75 -2.84 -36.72
C GLN A 18 -26.65 -4.23 -36.07
N PRO A 19 -27.13 -5.30 -36.78
CA PRO A 19 -26.98 -6.66 -36.28
C PRO A 19 -25.50 -7.03 -36.07
N VAL A 20 -25.18 -7.51 -34.87
CA VAL A 20 -23.84 -8.00 -34.52
C VAL A 20 -23.69 -9.46 -34.94
N ALA A 21 -22.59 -9.79 -35.62
CA ALA A 21 -22.29 -11.17 -35.96
C ALA A 21 -21.99 -11.99 -34.70
N PRO A 22 -22.54 -13.20 -34.51
CA PRO A 22 -22.25 -14.03 -33.33
C PRO A 22 -20.77 -14.36 -33.08
N THR A 23 -19.93 -14.19 -34.11
CA THR A 23 -18.49 -14.40 -34.06
C THR A 23 -17.68 -13.13 -33.85
N ALA A 24 -18.31 -11.95 -33.83
CA ALA A 24 -17.61 -10.69 -33.59
C ALA A 24 -17.04 -10.66 -32.16
N HIS A 25 -15.78 -10.31 -32.06
CA HIS A 25 -15.07 -10.26 -30.78
C HIS A 25 -15.55 -9.06 -29.96
N PHE A 26 -16.09 -9.32 -28.77
CA PHE A 26 -16.75 -8.30 -27.93
C PHE A 26 -15.86 -7.08 -27.66
N VAL A 27 -14.61 -7.29 -27.31
CA VAL A 27 -13.66 -6.19 -27.02
C VAL A 27 -13.01 -5.67 -28.31
N ASN A 28 -12.43 -6.56 -29.14
CA ASN A 28 -11.57 -6.13 -30.27
C ASN A 28 -12.36 -5.58 -31.46
N ASP A 29 -13.51 -6.19 -31.80
CA ASP A 29 -14.31 -5.80 -32.97
C ASP A 29 -15.43 -4.82 -32.61
N LEU A 30 -15.95 -4.93 -31.38
CA LEU A 30 -17.14 -4.17 -30.96
C LEU A 30 -16.82 -3.04 -29.95
N GLY A 31 -15.59 -3.04 -29.37
CA GLY A 31 -15.16 -2.04 -28.43
C GLY A 31 -15.79 -2.14 -27.02
N GLY A 32 -16.31 -3.33 -26.69
CA GLY A 32 -16.95 -3.58 -25.38
C GLY A 32 -15.96 -3.63 -24.21
N ASP A 33 -16.42 -3.25 -23.03
CA ASP A 33 -15.70 -3.28 -21.78
C ASP A 33 -16.36 -4.21 -20.73
N SER A 34 -15.72 -4.33 -19.54
CA SER A 34 -16.20 -5.19 -18.45
C SER A 34 -17.57 -4.75 -17.90
N LEU A 35 -17.86 -3.44 -17.89
CA LEU A 35 -19.14 -2.93 -17.40
C LEU A 35 -20.27 -3.27 -18.35
N GLN A 36 -20.01 -3.17 -19.64
CA GLN A 36 -20.96 -3.54 -20.70
C GLN A 36 -21.18 -5.06 -20.74
N MET A 37 -20.15 -5.86 -20.48
CA MET A 37 -20.28 -7.32 -20.32
C MET A 37 -21.16 -7.68 -19.12
N LEU A 38 -21.04 -6.97 -17.99
CA LEU A 38 -21.94 -7.16 -16.85
C LEU A 38 -23.41 -6.91 -17.23
N SER A 39 -23.68 -5.88 -18.02
CA SER A 39 -25.02 -5.62 -18.56
C SER A 39 -25.55 -6.76 -19.42
N VAL A 40 -24.69 -7.38 -20.22
CA VAL A 40 -25.03 -8.59 -21.01
C VAL A 40 -25.34 -9.77 -20.10
N MET A 41 -24.56 -9.98 -19.03
CA MET A 41 -24.81 -11.06 -18.06
C MET A 41 -26.18 -10.94 -17.40
N LEU A 42 -26.55 -9.73 -16.97
CA LEU A 42 -27.89 -9.47 -16.38
C LEU A 42 -29.03 -9.80 -17.34
N LYS A 43 -28.88 -9.47 -18.64
CA LYS A 43 -29.88 -9.80 -19.66
C LYS A 43 -29.96 -11.31 -19.95
N ILE A 44 -28.85 -12.02 -19.83
CA ILE A 44 -28.82 -13.48 -19.95
C ILE A 44 -29.57 -14.11 -18.78
N GLU A 45 -29.34 -13.63 -17.57
CA GLU A 45 -30.02 -14.09 -16.37
C GLU A 45 -31.53 -13.88 -16.48
N GLU A 46 -31.95 -12.69 -16.92
CA GLU A 46 -33.37 -12.38 -17.13
C GLU A 46 -34.00 -13.25 -18.21
N ALA A 47 -33.31 -13.48 -19.33
CA ALA A 47 -33.87 -14.18 -20.48
C ALA A 47 -33.87 -15.70 -20.35
N TYR A 48 -32.90 -16.28 -19.67
CA TYR A 48 -32.65 -17.73 -19.59
C TYR A 48 -32.72 -18.32 -18.18
N GLY A 49 -32.76 -17.46 -17.14
CA GLY A 49 -32.68 -17.92 -15.75
C GLY A 49 -31.30 -18.54 -15.40
N VAL A 50 -30.26 -18.21 -16.17
CA VAL A 50 -28.90 -18.73 -16.03
C VAL A 50 -27.99 -17.64 -15.52
N LEU A 51 -27.50 -17.78 -14.30
CA LEU A 51 -26.46 -16.93 -13.74
C LEU A 51 -25.09 -17.39 -14.25
N LEU A 52 -24.38 -16.53 -14.95
CA LEU A 52 -23.01 -16.78 -15.41
C LEU A 52 -22.01 -16.09 -14.46
N THR A 53 -20.95 -16.80 -14.08
CA THR A 53 -19.88 -16.24 -13.27
C THR A 53 -18.82 -15.58 -14.14
N GLU A 54 -18.04 -14.65 -13.56
CA GLU A 54 -16.92 -14.02 -14.27
C GLU A 54 -15.90 -15.05 -14.78
N ASP A 55 -15.62 -16.12 -14.03
CA ASP A 55 -14.72 -17.19 -14.43
C ASP A 55 -15.22 -17.96 -15.66
N GLU A 56 -16.54 -18.17 -15.78
CA GLU A 56 -17.15 -18.86 -16.91
C GLU A 56 -17.11 -18.03 -18.18
N ILE A 57 -17.11 -16.70 -18.04
CA ILE A 57 -17.10 -15.77 -19.17
C ILE A 57 -15.66 -15.32 -19.52
N ALA A 58 -14.71 -15.42 -18.60
CA ALA A 58 -13.33 -14.98 -18.81
C ALA A 58 -12.69 -15.55 -20.09
N GLY A 59 -13.14 -16.72 -20.56
CA GLY A 59 -12.72 -17.34 -21.83
C GLY A 59 -13.60 -17.06 -23.04
N CYS A 60 -14.72 -16.32 -22.86
CA CYS A 60 -15.67 -16.05 -23.94
C CYS A 60 -15.29 -14.75 -24.65
N THR A 61 -14.99 -14.84 -25.92
CA THR A 61 -14.59 -13.69 -26.73
C THR A 61 -15.70 -13.16 -27.63
N CYS A 62 -16.74 -13.94 -27.90
CA CYS A 62 -17.83 -13.60 -28.80
C CYS A 62 -19.18 -14.20 -28.31
N ALA A 63 -20.28 -13.79 -28.92
CA ALA A 63 -21.62 -14.25 -28.56
C ALA A 63 -21.81 -15.78 -28.71
N ARG A 64 -21.10 -16.42 -29.64
CA ARG A 64 -21.09 -17.88 -29.80
C ARG A 64 -20.48 -18.59 -28.60
N ASP A 65 -19.40 -18.06 -28.02
CA ASP A 65 -18.77 -18.66 -26.85
C ASP A 65 -19.69 -18.58 -25.64
N VAL A 66 -20.29 -17.41 -25.39
CA VAL A 66 -21.26 -17.20 -24.32
C VAL A 66 -22.50 -18.13 -24.52
N ALA A 67 -23.01 -18.25 -25.73
CA ALA A 67 -24.13 -19.14 -26.03
C ALA A 67 -23.81 -20.62 -25.76
N ARG A 68 -22.54 -21.04 -25.95
CA ARG A 68 -22.07 -22.38 -25.61
C ARG A 68 -22.13 -22.63 -24.09
N VAL A 69 -21.70 -21.65 -23.27
CA VAL A 69 -21.78 -21.74 -21.81
C VAL A 69 -23.24 -21.78 -21.35
N ILE A 70 -24.11 -20.94 -21.91
CA ILE A 70 -25.56 -20.97 -21.61
C ILE A 70 -26.16 -22.34 -21.92
N ARG A 71 -25.87 -22.92 -23.08
CA ARG A 71 -26.36 -24.27 -23.44
C ARG A 71 -25.89 -25.34 -22.45
N ALA A 72 -24.60 -25.33 -22.11
CA ALA A 72 -24.03 -26.27 -21.16
C ALA A 72 -24.72 -26.16 -19.76
N ARG A 73 -25.08 -24.97 -19.35
CA ARG A 73 -25.87 -24.73 -18.12
C ARG A 73 -27.29 -25.26 -18.24
N LEU A 74 -27.96 -25.00 -19.33
CA LEU A 74 -29.37 -25.43 -19.57
C LEU A 74 -29.48 -26.94 -19.70
N HIS A 75 -28.48 -27.63 -20.22
CA HIS A 75 -28.45 -29.09 -20.41
C HIS A 75 -27.84 -29.86 -19.22
N GLY A 76 -27.33 -29.16 -18.18
CA GLY A 76 -26.75 -29.80 -16.99
C GLY A 76 -25.36 -30.38 -17.21
N ASP A 77 -24.65 -30.02 -18.29
CA ASP A 77 -23.31 -30.48 -18.65
C ASP A 77 -22.23 -29.78 -17.80
N LEU A 78 -22.56 -28.71 -17.09
CA LEU A 78 -21.71 -28.07 -16.08
C LEU A 78 -22.20 -28.48 -14.70
N PRO A 79 -21.30 -28.63 -13.69
CA PRO A 79 -21.71 -28.91 -12.32
C PRO A 79 -22.76 -27.90 -11.90
N ALA A 80 -23.85 -28.40 -11.28
CA ALA A 80 -24.90 -27.52 -10.76
C ALA A 80 -24.22 -26.45 -9.89
N GLN A 81 -24.47 -25.19 -10.21
CA GLN A 81 -24.13 -24.12 -9.25
C GLN A 81 -24.83 -24.50 -7.94
N THR A 82 -24.14 -24.31 -6.82
CA THR A 82 -24.82 -24.24 -5.54
C THR A 82 -26.00 -23.30 -5.77
N PRO A 83 -27.27 -23.75 -5.60
CA PRO A 83 -28.42 -22.93 -5.97
C PRO A 83 -28.20 -21.56 -5.33
N ALA A 84 -28.34 -20.52 -6.14
CA ALA A 84 -28.46 -19.17 -5.59
C ALA A 84 -29.46 -19.32 -4.45
N PRO A 85 -29.14 -18.90 -3.21
CA PRO A 85 -30.01 -19.16 -2.07
C PRO A 85 -31.41 -18.81 -2.54
N GLU A 86 -32.35 -19.80 -2.47
CA GLU A 86 -33.75 -19.59 -2.88
C GLU A 86 -34.07 -18.17 -2.56
N ALA A 87 -34.78 -17.47 -3.46
CA ALA A 87 -35.20 -16.08 -3.28
C ALA A 87 -36.11 -15.90 -2.07
N GLY A 88 -35.75 -16.51 -0.96
CA GLY A 88 -36.08 -16.17 0.40
C GLY A 88 -35.53 -14.77 0.57
N LYS A 89 -36.46 -13.79 0.71
CA LYS A 89 -36.23 -12.37 0.92
C LYS A 89 -34.87 -12.14 1.56
N VAL A 90 -33.87 -11.71 0.76
CA VAL A 90 -32.54 -11.33 1.27
C VAL A 90 -32.81 -10.40 2.45
N LYS A 91 -32.42 -10.81 3.66
CA LYS A 91 -32.62 -10.02 4.86
C LYS A 91 -31.85 -8.72 4.65
N ARG A 92 -32.56 -7.63 4.42
CA ARG A 92 -31.91 -6.33 4.28
C ARG A 92 -31.25 -5.98 5.61
N ILE A 93 -29.94 -5.81 5.60
CA ILE A 93 -29.18 -5.33 6.74
C ILE A 93 -29.10 -3.82 6.60
N THR A 94 -29.71 -3.10 7.55
CA THR A 94 -29.72 -1.63 7.59
C THR A 94 -29.11 -1.07 8.86
N ARG A 95 -28.66 -1.93 9.76
CA ARG A 95 -28.00 -1.59 11.02
C ARG A 95 -26.75 -2.44 11.16
N ILE A 96 -25.66 -1.83 11.62
CA ILE A 96 -24.40 -2.51 11.78
C ILE A 96 -24.48 -3.66 12.81
N GLU A 97 -25.31 -3.52 13.82
CA GLU A 97 -25.50 -4.53 14.87
C GLU A 97 -26.14 -5.83 14.33
N ASP A 98 -26.78 -5.77 13.17
CA ASP A 98 -27.38 -6.94 12.52
C ASP A 98 -26.39 -7.67 11.59
N THR A 99 -25.14 -7.20 11.47
CA THR A 99 -24.11 -7.80 10.60
C THR A 99 -23.38 -8.94 11.29
N PRO A 100 -22.99 -10.01 10.55
CA PRO A 100 -22.11 -11.07 11.06
C PRO A 100 -20.77 -10.53 11.57
N GLU A 101 -20.22 -9.50 10.90
CA GLU A 101 -18.94 -8.87 11.25
C GLU A 101 -19.00 -8.22 12.64
N TYR A 102 -20.10 -7.53 12.95
CA TYR A 102 -20.30 -6.94 14.27
C TYR A 102 -20.48 -8.03 15.35
N ALA A 103 -21.20 -9.09 15.05
CA ALA A 103 -21.35 -10.22 15.97
C ALA A 103 -19.97 -10.87 16.29
N ALA A 104 -19.15 -11.09 15.27
CA ALA A 104 -17.78 -11.61 15.41
C ALA A 104 -16.88 -10.67 16.25
N LEU A 105 -17.00 -9.35 16.06
CA LEU A 105 -16.30 -8.36 16.89
C LEU A 105 -16.73 -8.46 18.36
N GLN A 106 -18.04 -8.57 18.63
CA GLN A 106 -18.56 -8.71 19.99
C GLN A 106 -18.08 -10.02 20.67
N GLU A 107 -17.96 -11.11 19.94
CA GLU A 107 -17.40 -12.37 20.45
C GLU A 107 -15.92 -12.20 20.83
N ARG A 108 -15.13 -11.52 20.01
CA ARG A 108 -13.72 -11.20 20.35
C ARG A 108 -13.63 -10.38 21.65
N PHE A 109 -14.48 -9.38 21.83
CA PHE A 109 -14.51 -8.59 23.06
C PHE A 109 -14.91 -9.42 24.28
N ARG A 110 -15.87 -10.35 24.13
CA ARG A 110 -16.23 -11.29 25.24
C ARG A 110 -15.11 -12.25 25.60
N ALA A 111 -14.26 -12.62 24.63
CA ALA A 111 -13.10 -13.47 24.87
C ALA A 111 -11.96 -12.77 25.63
N ILE A 112 -11.97 -11.43 25.68
CA ILE A 112 -11.03 -10.65 26.48
C ILE A 112 -11.54 -10.69 27.92
N HIS A 113 -10.89 -11.49 28.78
CA HIS A 113 -11.20 -11.54 30.21
C HIS A 113 -10.54 -10.35 30.91
N GLY A 114 -11.35 -9.38 31.35
CA GLY A 114 -10.89 -8.20 32.07
C GLY A 114 -11.17 -6.88 31.32
N GLU A 115 -10.38 -5.85 31.60
CA GLU A 115 -10.50 -4.57 30.94
C GLU A 115 -10.01 -4.63 29.51
N ASN A 116 -10.65 -3.87 28.62
CA ASN A 116 -10.25 -3.79 27.21
C ASN A 116 -8.83 -3.20 27.10
N PRO A 117 -7.84 -3.93 26.59
CA PRO A 117 -6.46 -3.45 26.49
C PRO A 117 -6.25 -2.44 25.35
N TYR A 118 -7.27 -2.23 24.52
CA TYR A 118 -7.21 -1.35 23.37
C TYR A 118 -7.68 0.08 23.74
N PHE A 119 -7.16 1.07 23.02
CA PHE A 119 -7.50 2.49 23.19
C PHE A 119 -7.19 3.07 24.56
N VAL A 120 -6.17 2.53 25.24
CA VAL A 120 -5.69 3.09 26.50
C VAL A 120 -5.05 4.45 26.23
N CYS A 121 -5.45 5.48 27.01
CA CYS A 121 -5.04 6.86 26.79
C CYS A 121 -3.68 7.17 27.43
N HIS A 122 -2.81 7.83 26.67
CA HIS A 122 -1.58 8.43 27.15
C HIS A 122 -1.81 9.93 27.40
N GLU A 123 -1.35 10.43 28.56
CA GLU A 123 -1.54 11.81 29.02
C GLU A 123 -0.28 12.67 28.81
N SER A 124 0.77 12.10 28.23
CA SER A 124 2.04 12.76 27.95
C SER A 124 2.59 12.33 26.58
N PRO A 125 3.65 12.98 26.06
CA PRO A 125 4.35 12.48 24.87
C PRO A 125 4.81 11.02 25.04
N LEU A 126 4.72 10.26 23.94
CA LEU A 126 5.21 8.89 23.89
C LEU A 126 6.73 8.90 23.67
N MET A 127 7.49 8.93 24.76
CA MET A 127 8.96 8.83 24.77
C MET A 127 9.37 7.43 25.28
N ASP A 128 10.48 7.32 25.99
CA ASP A 128 10.88 6.12 26.75
C ASP A 128 9.95 5.82 27.93
N THR A 129 9.30 6.86 28.45
CA THR A 129 8.18 6.77 29.39
C THR A 129 6.97 7.52 28.87
N SER A 130 5.82 7.28 29.46
CA SER A 130 4.60 8.07 29.26
C SER A 130 3.72 7.99 30.51
N VAL A 131 2.73 8.86 30.62
CA VAL A 131 1.76 8.86 31.74
C VAL A 131 0.47 8.21 31.24
N MET A 132 -0.03 7.22 31.97
CA MET A 132 -1.31 6.54 31.80
C MET A 132 -2.04 6.48 33.11
N ASP A 133 -3.27 6.99 33.15
CA ASP A 133 -4.10 7.07 34.40
C ASP A 133 -3.33 7.68 35.58
N GLY A 134 -2.57 8.76 35.32
CA GLY A 134 -1.77 9.45 36.31
C GLY A 134 -0.50 8.71 36.77
N HIS A 135 -0.17 7.56 36.19
CA HIS A 135 1.03 6.78 36.52
C HIS A 135 2.07 6.83 35.39
N GLU A 136 3.33 7.05 35.76
CA GLU A 136 4.43 6.91 34.80
C GLU A 136 4.68 5.43 34.46
N VAL A 137 4.70 5.11 33.19
CA VAL A 137 4.94 3.75 32.66
C VAL A 137 6.09 3.75 31.66
N LEU A 138 6.86 2.65 31.61
CA LEU A 138 7.84 2.43 30.55
C LEU A 138 7.11 2.13 29.24
N ASN A 139 7.54 2.79 28.18
CA ASN A 139 6.88 2.69 26.87
C ASN A 139 7.68 1.84 25.90
N PHE A 140 7.17 0.66 25.57
CA PHE A 140 7.69 -0.25 24.55
C PHE A 140 6.78 -0.35 23.31
N GLY A 141 5.62 0.33 23.30
CA GLY A 141 4.60 0.21 22.24
C GLY A 141 4.61 1.35 21.21
N SER A 142 5.54 2.30 21.31
CA SER A 142 5.54 3.48 20.43
C SER A 142 6.39 3.28 19.18
N TYR A 143 5.97 3.89 18.08
CA TYR A 143 6.77 4.00 16.85
C TYR A 143 7.81 5.12 16.87
N ASN A 144 7.95 5.85 17.96
CA ASN A 144 8.89 6.96 18.11
C ASN A 144 10.34 6.45 18.32
N TYR A 145 10.85 5.64 17.37
CA TYR A 145 12.09 4.87 17.50
C TYR A 145 13.31 5.72 17.87
N ALA A 146 13.46 6.88 17.23
CA ALA A 146 14.57 7.80 17.44
C ALA A 146 14.29 8.84 18.54
N GLY A 147 13.10 8.80 19.19
CA GLY A 147 12.69 9.73 20.24
C GLY A 147 12.48 11.16 19.74
N MET A 148 11.94 11.34 18.54
CA MET A 148 11.80 12.67 17.91
C MET A 148 10.56 13.42 18.37
N SER A 149 9.40 12.77 18.53
CA SER A 149 8.09 13.44 18.68
C SER A 149 7.98 14.35 19.92
N GLY A 150 8.78 14.13 20.95
CA GLY A 150 8.79 14.95 22.18
C GLY A 150 10.01 15.84 22.34
N ARG A 151 10.91 15.88 21.35
CA ARG A 151 12.12 16.73 21.43
C ARG A 151 11.75 18.21 21.36
N PRO A 152 12.40 19.06 22.19
CA PRO A 152 12.14 20.49 22.17
C PRO A 152 12.35 21.13 20.79
N GLU A 153 13.36 20.69 20.04
CA GLU A 153 13.67 21.19 18.70
C GLU A 153 12.53 20.92 17.73
N THR A 154 12.02 19.69 17.70
CA THR A 154 10.88 19.25 16.87
C THR A 154 9.61 20.01 17.23
N VAL A 155 9.31 20.11 18.52
CA VAL A 155 8.12 20.83 19.01
C VAL A 155 8.20 22.33 18.66
N ASN A 156 9.35 22.97 18.85
CA ASN A 156 9.54 24.38 18.51
C ASN A 156 9.40 24.61 17.01
N ALA A 157 9.94 23.74 16.15
CA ALA A 157 9.80 23.84 14.71
C ALA A 157 8.31 23.74 14.27
N ALA A 158 7.52 22.88 14.89
CA ALA A 158 6.08 22.80 14.65
C ALA A 158 5.36 24.11 15.06
N ILE A 159 5.71 24.68 16.21
CA ILE A 159 5.15 25.96 16.69
C ILE A 159 5.47 27.09 15.73
N GLU A 160 6.72 27.21 15.29
CA GLU A 160 7.14 28.27 14.35
C GLU A 160 6.47 28.10 12.98
N ALA A 161 6.36 26.87 12.48
CA ALA A 161 5.62 26.60 11.24
C ALA A 161 4.14 26.99 11.36
N THR A 162 3.52 26.72 12.53
CA THR A 162 2.14 27.10 12.83
C THR A 162 1.98 28.62 12.82
N ARG A 163 2.88 29.35 13.48
CA ARG A 163 2.86 30.82 13.54
C ARG A 163 2.97 31.45 12.14
N LYS A 164 3.81 30.85 11.29
CA LYS A 164 4.09 31.41 9.96
C LYS A 164 3.05 31.06 8.90
N TYR A 165 2.55 29.82 8.90
CA TYR A 165 1.74 29.29 7.82
C TYR A 165 0.32 28.88 8.22
N GLY A 166 -0.02 28.93 9.52
CA GLY A 166 -1.28 28.42 10.06
C GLY A 166 -1.26 26.90 10.30
N THR A 167 -2.41 26.36 10.64
CA THR A 167 -2.57 24.95 11.02
C THR A 167 -2.86 24.02 9.83
N SER A 168 -3.15 24.57 8.65
CA SER A 168 -3.51 23.80 7.45
C SER A 168 -2.85 24.40 6.20
N ALA A 169 -2.59 23.53 5.20
CA ALA A 169 -2.23 23.97 3.86
C ALA A 169 -3.40 24.67 3.14
N SER A 170 -4.65 24.41 3.58
CA SER A 170 -5.91 25.01 3.12
C SER A 170 -6.23 24.81 1.64
N GLY A 171 -5.63 23.82 1.00
CA GLY A 171 -5.88 23.43 -0.39
C GLY A 171 -4.98 22.32 -0.89
N SER A 172 -5.32 21.80 -2.07
CA SER A 172 -4.42 20.91 -2.81
C SER A 172 -3.15 21.67 -3.19
N ARG A 173 -2.00 21.03 -3.09
CA ARG A 173 -0.71 21.60 -3.47
C ARG A 173 -0.65 21.99 -4.94
N LEU A 174 -1.37 21.25 -5.80
CA LEU A 174 -1.47 21.59 -7.23
C LEU A 174 -2.11 22.96 -7.49
N LEU A 175 -2.98 23.42 -6.60
CA LEU A 175 -3.72 24.69 -6.76
C LEU A 175 -3.17 25.79 -5.85
N GLY A 176 -3.61 25.83 -4.60
CA GLY A 176 -3.28 26.92 -3.67
C GLY A 176 -2.66 26.47 -2.34
N GLY A 177 -2.52 25.16 -2.13
CA GLY A 177 -2.01 24.58 -0.88
C GLY A 177 -0.48 24.51 -0.77
N GLU A 178 0.27 24.84 -1.83
CA GLU A 178 1.74 24.80 -1.81
C GLU A 178 2.33 25.81 -0.82
N LYS A 179 3.30 25.37 -0.04
CA LYS A 179 4.05 26.21 0.90
C LYS A 179 5.55 26.03 0.66
N LYS A 180 6.32 27.10 0.84
CA LYS A 180 7.79 27.00 0.77
C LYS A 180 8.37 25.96 1.72
N LEU A 181 7.66 25.69 2.81
CA LEU A 181 8.02 24.67 3.78
C LEU A 181 7.97 23.24 3.19
N HIS A 182 6.99 22.96 2.30
CA HIS A 182 6.90 21.66 1.61
C HIS A 182 8.10 21.44 0.70
N GLU A 183 8.49 22.43 -0.10
CA GLU A 183 9.69 22.36 -0.95
C GLU A 183 10.96 22.15 -0.11
N GLN A 184 11.08 22.82 1.03
CA GLN A 184 12.22 22.68 1.92
C GLN A 184 12.30 21.27 2.52
N LEU A 185 11.15 20.70 2.93
CA LEU A 185 11.08 19.34 3.45
C LEU A 185 11.41 18.31 2.37
N GLU A 186 10.85 18.46 1.17
CA GLU A 186 11.11 17.55 0.04
C GLU A 186 12.60 17.58 -0.36
N ALA A 187 13.20 18.75 -0.42
CA ALA A 187 14.64 18.88 -0.69
C ALA A 187 15.49 18.21 0.42
N ALA A 188 15.12 18.38 1.69
CA ALA A 188 15.83 17.76 2.81
C ALA A 188 15.69 16.22 2.80
N ILE A 189 14.51 15.70 2.47
CA ILE A 189 14.28 14.26 2.31
C ILE A 189 15.08 13.71 1.13
N ALA A 190 15.03 14.37 -0.04
CA ALA A 190 15.77 13.95 -1.23
C ALA A 190 17.28 13.84 -0.93
N GLU A 191 17.84 14.84 -0.26
CA GLU A 191 19.25 14.83 0.15
C GLU A 191 19.56 13.72 1.16
N TRP A 192 18.70 13.54 2.17
CA TRP A 192 18.85 12.49 3.18
C TRP A 192 18.74 11.08 2.59
N LYS A 193 17.86 10.91 1.60
CA LYS A 193 17.62 9.63 0.90
C LYS A 193 18.55 9.41 -0.31
N HIS A 194 19.51 10.30 -0.55
CA HIS A 194 20.43 10.24 -1.69
C HIS A 194 19.71 10.09 -3.03
N THR A 195 18.62 10.84 -3.22
CA THR A 195 17.79 10.85 -4.44
C THR A 195 17.75 12.23 -5.08
N GLU A 196 17.27 12.30 -6.33
CA GLU A 196 17.21 13.57 -7.08
C GLU A 196 16.07 14.48 -6.61
N ASP A 197 14.94 13.89 -6.17
CA ASP A 197 13.75 14.65 -5.72
C ASP A 197 12.92 13.81 -4.77
N ALA A 198 11.97 14.44 -4.07
CA ALA A 198 11.00 13.81 -3.21
C ALA A 198 9.62 14.47 -3.29
N LEU A 199 8.58 13.75 -2.87
CA LEU A 199 7.21 14.21 -2.79
C LEU A 199 6.62 13.84 -1.44
N VAL A 200 6.14 14.81 -0.67
CA VAL A 200 5.50 14.58 0.64
C VAL A 200 3.99 14.50 0.53
N LEU A 201 3.42 13.52 1.21
CA LEU A 201 1.98 13.25 1.30
C LEU A 201 1.53 13.26 2.77
N VAL A 202 0.21 13.29 2.99
CA VAL A 202 -0.38 13.47 4.32
C VAL A 202 -0.31 12.22 5.21
N SER A 203 -0.04 11.03 4.66
CA SER A 203 -0.04 9.76 5.41
C SER A 203 0.82 8.72 4.70
N GLY A 204 1.60 7.93 5.47
CA GLY A 204 2.36 6.81 4.93
C GLY A 204 1.47 5.73 4.31
N HIS A 205 0.38 5.34 4.99
CA HIS A 205 -0.59 4.38 4.47
C HIS A 205 -1.17 4.84 3.12
N ALA A 206 -1.68 6.08 3.07
CA ALA A 206 -2.24 6.63 1.84
C ALA A 206 -1.20 6.75 0.72
N THR A 207 0.08 6.97 1.06
CA THR A 207 1.19 7.02 0.09
C THR A 207 1.36 5.67 -0.62
N ASN A 208 1.39 4.57 0.12
CA ASN A 208 1.44 3.22 -0.45
C ASN A 208 0.22 2.93 -1.33
N VAL A 209 -0.99 3.12 -0.77
CA VAL A 209 -2.24 2.83 -1.49
C VAL A 209 -2.30 3.59 -2.81
N THR A 210 -2.03 4.90 -2.79
CA THR A 210 -2.14 5.71 -4.00
C THR A 210 -1.01 5.44 -5.00
N PHE A 211 0.23 5.19 -4.54
CA PHE A 211 1.35 4.90 -5.44
C PHE A 211 1.19 3.52 -6.09
N VAL A 212 1.05 2.45 -5.30
CA VAL A 212 0.94 1.08 -5.80
C VAL A 212 -0.30 0.92 -6.67
N GLY A 213 -1.42 1.56 -6.28
CA GLY A 213 -2.69 1.51 -6.99
C GLY A 213 -2.70 2.24 -8.35
N ASN A 214 -1.76 3.17 -8.58
CA ASN A 214 -1.81 4.00 -9.79
C ASN A 214 -0.50 4.00 -10.62
N PHE A 215 0.61 3.45 -10.11
CA PHE A 215 1.87 3.42 -10.85
C PHE A 215 1.88 2.36 -11.95
N CYS A 216 1.28 1.21 -11.68
CA CYS A 216 1.08 0.12 -12.63
C CYS A 216 -0.40 0.05 -13.04
N GLY A 217 -0.66 -0.30 -14.30
CA GLY A 217 -1.99 -0.40 -14.86
C GLY A 217 -2.17 -1.65 -15.73
N LYS A 218 -3.21 -1.65 -16.57
CA LYS A 218 -3.50 -2.77 -17.49
C LYS A 218 -2.28 -3.08 -18.38
N GLY A 219 -1.84 -4.34 -18.36
CA GLY A 219 -0.64 -4.78 -19.12
C GLY A 219 0.66 -4.69 -18.32
N ASP A 220 0.60 -4.30 -17.05
CA ASP A 220 1.73 -4.27 -16.12
C ASP A 220 1.62 -5.38 -15.06
N LEU A 221 2.71 -5.63 -14.35
CA LEU A 221 2.78 -6.61 -13.26
C LEU A 221 3.34 -5.95 -11.99
N ILE A 222 2.70 -6.23 -10.86
CA ILE A 222 3.22 -5.93 -9.53
C ILE A 222 3.61 -7.27 -8.87
N VAL A 223 4.86 -7.39 -8.42
CA VAL A 223 5.35 -8.55 -7.67
C VAL A 223 5.75 -8.06 -6.29
N TYR A 224 5.09 -8.56 -5.25
CA TYR A 224 5.26 -8.03 -3.90
C TYR A 224 5.48 -9.14 -2.87
N ASP A 225 6.18 -8.83 -1.79
CA ASP A 225 6.41 -9.75 -0.67
C ASP A 225 5.09 -10.08 0.03
N ALA A 226 4.87 -11.35 0.34
CA ALA A 226 3.62 -11.83 0.94
C ALA A 226 3.32 -11.21 2.32
N LEU A 227 4.36 -10.79 3.07
CA LEU A 227 4.21 -10.12 4.36
C LEU A 227 4.28 -8.59 4.28
N ALA A 228 4.24 -8.03 3.07
CA ALA A 228 4.20 -6.58 2.90
C ALA A 228 2.99 -5.96 3.62
N HIS A 229 3.14 -4.71 4.04
CA HIS A 229 2.11 -3.99 4.81
C HIS A 229 0.76 -3.96 4.09
N ASN A 230 -0.34 -3.98 4.85
CA ASN A 230 -1.71 -3.95 4.33
C ASN A 230 -1.93 -2.87 3.26
N SER A 231 -1.34 -1.69 3.40
CA SER A 231 -1.47 -0.61 2.42
C SER A 231 -0.92 -0.96 1.03
N ILE A 232 0.07 -1.86 0.94
CA ILE A 232 0.59 -2.38 -0.34
C ILE A 232 -0.44 -3.33 -0.94
N HIS A 233 -1.02 -4.24 -0.14
CA HIS A 233 -2.10 -5.11 -0.57
C HIS A 233 -3.33 -4.31 -1.07
N GLU A 234 -3.73 -3.26 -0.36
CA GLU A 234 -4.82 -2.38 -0.79
C GLU A 234 -4.49 -1.67 -2.10
N GLY A 235 -3.26 -1.18 -2.26
CA GLY A 235 -2.79 -0.61 -3.52
C GLY A 235 -2.85 -1.62 -4.67
N CYS A 236 -2.43 -2.87 -4.44
CA CYS A 236 -2.52 -3.95 -5.43
C CYS A 236 -3.98 -4.24 -5.85
N ARG A 237 -4.93 -4.22 -4.88
CA ARG A 237 -6.35 -4.39 -5.19
C ARG A 237 -6.95 -3.23 -5.98
N MET A 238 -6.44 -2.02 -5.78
CA MET A 238 -6.87 -0.81 -6.49
C MET A 238 -6.32 -0.72 -7.91
N SER A 239 -5.20 -1.40 -8.19
CA SER A 239 -4.52 -1.34 -9.48
C SER A 239 -5.21 -2.25 -10.51
N ASP A 240 -5.27 -1.79 -11.76
CA ASP A 240 -5.66 -2.63 -12.91
C ASP A 240 -4.51 -3.58 -13.37
N ALA A 241 -3.36 -3.54 -12.73
CA ALA A 241 -2.24 -4.42 -13.02
C ALA A 241 -2.47 -5.84 -12.48
N VAL A 242 -1.83 -6.82 -13.11
CA VAL A 242 -1.73 -8.15 -12.49
C VAL A 242 -0.84 -8.07 -11.26
N SER A 243 -1.32 -8.61 -10.14
CA SER A 243 -0.56 -8.64 -8.88
C SER A 243 -0.22 -10.06 -8.46
N LYS A 244 1.03 -10.30 -8.05
CA LYS A 244 1.51 -11.60 -7.58
C LYS A 244 2.35 -11.42 -6.32
N ALA A 245 1.98 -12.16 -5.25
CA ALA A 245 2.82 -12.27 -4.08
C ALA A 245 3.93 -13.31 -4.31
N PHE A 246 5.12 -13.08 -3.74
CA PHE A 246 6.15 -14.08 -3.55
C PHE A 246 6.32 -14.38 -2.06
N PRO A 247 6.77 -15.59 -1.68
CA PRO A 247 6.99 -15.94 -0.28
C PRO A 247 7.99 -14.98 0.37
N HIS A 248 7.77 -14.69 1.64
CA HIS A 248 8.52 -13.71 2.41
C HIS A 248 10.03 -13.90 2.28
N ASN A 249 10.71 -12.84 1.84
CA ASN A 249 12.16 -12.75 1.62
C ASN A 249 12.76 -13.85 0.72
N ASP A 250 11.93 -14.59 -0.03
CA ASP A 250 12.39 -15.65 -0.93
C ASP A 250 12.83 -15.09 -2.30
N VAL A 251 14.15 -14.81 -2.39
CA VAL A 251 14.81 -14.30 -3.60
C VAL A 251 14.67 -15.27 -4.77
N ALA A 252 14.70 -16.60 -4.52
CA ALA A 252 14.61 -17.62 -5.58
C ALA A 252 13.20 -17.68 -6.17
N ALA A 253 12.17 -17.60 -5.33
CA ALA A 253 10.79 -17.51 -5.77
C ALA A 253 10.53 -16.24 -6.58
N LEU A 254 11.03 -15.08 -6.12
CA LEU A 254 10.96 -13.82 -6.87
C LEU A 254 11.62 -13.96 -8.25
N GLU A 255 12.85 -14.50 -8.32
CA GLU A 255 13.56 -14.69 -9.59
C GLU A 255 12.80 -15.63 -10.52
N SER A 256 12.21 -16.71 -10.01
CA SER A 256 11.38 -17.64 -10.79
C SER A 256 10.16 -16.94 -11.39
N ILE A 257 9.47 -16.09 -10.62
CA ILE A 257 8.33 -15.30 -11.12
C ILE A 257 8.79 -14.35 -12.23
N LEU A 258 9.90 -13.63 -12.04
CA LEU A 258 10.42 -12.68 -13.03
C LEU A 258 10.82 -13.41 -14.32
N ARG A 259 11.53 -14.53 -14.25
CA ARG A 259 11.88 -15.34 -15.43
C ARG A 259 10.65 -15.82 -16.21
N ALA A 260 9.60 -16.21 -15.53
CA ALA A 260 8.39 -16.75 -16.16
C ALA A 260 7.46 -15.67 -16.74
N GLN A 261 7.50 -14.44 -16.18
CA GLN A 261 6.48 -13.44 -16.45
C GLN A 261 6.99 -12.15 -17.10
N ARG A 262 8.28 -11.77 -16.90
CA ARG A 262 8.79 -10.44 -17.28
C ARG A 262 8.45 -10.03 -18.73
N ASP A 263 8.62 -10.93 -19.68
CA ASP A 263 8.44 -10.65 -21.11
C ASP A 263 6.96 -10.51 -21.53
N LYS A 264 6.03 -10.81 -20.64
CA LYS A 264 4.58 -10.71 -20.88
C LYS A 264 3.99 -9.34 -20.51
N PHE A 265 4.77 -8.48 -19.83
CA PHE A 265 4.32 -7.22 -19.29
C PHE A 265 5.21 -6.07 -19.71
N ALA A 266 4.60 -4.91 -19.97
CA ALA A 266 5.34 -3.71 -20.37
C ALA A 266 6.19 -3.19 -19.21
N LYS A 267 5.58 -3.05 -18.05
CA LYS A 267 6.22 -2.57 -16.81
C LYS A 267 6.07 -3.61 -15.70
N VAL A 268 7.12 -3.83 -14.93
CA VAL A 268 7.09 -4.70 -13.74
C VAL A 268 7.60 -3.91 -12.55
N LEU A 269 6.83 -3.89 -11.46
CA LEU A 269 7.17 -3.29 -10.18
C LEU A 269 7.39 -4.39 -9.15
N ILE A 270 8.59 -4.44 -8.56
CA ILE A 270 8.90 -5.24 -7.38
C ILE A 270 8.64 -4.37 -6.15
N VAL A 271 7.92 -4.88 -5.15
CA VAL A 271 7.61 -4.17 -3.90
C VAL A 271 8.01 -5.03 -2.70
N CYS A 272 8.81 -4.47 -1.80
CA CYS A 272 9.18 -5.06 -0.53
C CYS A 272 9.24 -3.99 0.57
N GLU A 273 9.37 -4.40 1.83
CA GLU A 273 9.69 -3.48 2.93
C GLU A 273 11.20 -3.48 3.20
N GLY A 274 11.72 -2.40 3.76
CA GLY A 274 13.10 -2.32 4.21
C GLY A 274 13.33 -3.10 5.50
N ALA A 275 12.39 -2.96 6.44
CA ALA A 275 12.30 -3.76 7.66
C ALA A 275 10.82 -4.09 7.92
N TYR A 276 10.52 -5.33 8.28
CA TYR A 276 9.13 -5.81 8.45
C TYR A 276 8.62 -5.61 9.87
N SER A 277 7.38 -5.13 9.97
CA SER A 277 6.80 -4.66 11.23
C SER A 277 6.48 -5.74 12.26
N MET A 278 6.33 -7.00 11.85
CA MET A 278 5.90 -8.09 12.74
C MET A 278 7.07 -8.95 13.20
N ASP A 279 8.00 -9.26 12.29
CA ASP A 279 9.10 -10.17 12.56
C ASP A 279 10.42 -9.44 12.85
N GLY A 280 10.49 -8.14 12.54
CA GLY A 280 11.63 -7.28 12.83
C GLY A 280 12.85 -7.53 11.92
N ASP A 281 12.73 -8.34 10.90
CA ASP A 281 13.79 -8.65 9.96
C ASP A 281 13.97 -7.59 8.88
N VAL A 282 15.15 -7.61 8.26
CA VAL A 282 15.53 -6.70 7.18
C VAL A 282 15.54 -7.48 5.87
N ALA A 283 14.88 -6.94 4.84
CA ALA A 283 14.83 -7.58 3.53
C ALA A 283 16.21 -7.70 2.86
N PRO A 284 16.45 -8.73 2.03
CA PRO A 284 17.67 -8.87 1.24
C PRO A 284 17.69 -7.92 0.03
N VAL A 285 17.58 -6.60 0.29
CA VAL A 285 17.44 -5.55 -0.73
C VAL A 285 18.54 -5.59 -1.80
N PRO A 286 19.84 -5.88 -1.49
CA PRO A 286 20.87 -6.02 -2.51
C PRO A 286 20.52 -7.07 -3.59
N GLU A 287 19.89 -8.20 -3.18
CA GLU A 287 19.46 -9.23 -4.11
C GLU A 287 18.30 -8.76 -4.99
N TYR A 288 17.36 -7.99 -4.41
CA TYR A 288 16.26 -7.41 -5.17
C TYR A 288 16.76 -6.37 -6.19
N VAL A 289 17.76 -5.58 -5.83
CA VAL A 289 18.46 -4.66 -6.74
C VAL A 289 19.12 -5.43 -7.88
N ARG A 290 19.79 -6.56 -7.58
CA ARG A 290 20.36 -7.43 -8.61
C ARG A 290 19.29 -7.94 -9.58
N LEU A 291 18.20 -8.47 -9.06
CA LEU A 291 17.09 -8.99 -9.88
C LEU A 291 16.41 -7.89 -10.69
N LYS A 292 16.17 -6.71 -10.10
CA LYS A 292 15.65 -5.54 -10.80
C LYS A 292 16.51 -5.21 -12.03
N LYS A 293 17.83 -5.11 -11.85
CA LYS A 293 18.76 -4.79 -12.94
C LYS A 293 18.81 -5.89 -13.99
N GLN A 294 18.84 -7.14 -13.58
CA GLN A 294 18.88 -8.30 -14.47
C GLN A 294 17.63 -8.42 -15.35
N HIS A 295 16.46 -8.13 -14.81
CA HIS A 295 15.18 -8.30 -15.50
C HIS A 295 14.58 -6.99 -16.03
N GLY A 296 15.21 -5.83 -15.79
CA GLY A 296 14.69 -4.53 -16.24
C GLY A 296 13.35 -4.18 -15.59
N CYS A 297 13.28 -4.27 -14.25
CA CYS A 297 12.12 -3.96 -13.45
C CYS A 297 12.31 -2.66 -12.68
N PHE A 298 11.22 -2.09 -12.16
CA PHE A 298 11.24 -1.09 -11.11
C PHE A 298 11.27 -1.77 -9.74
N LEU A 299 11.94 -1.15 -8.77
CA LEU A 299 11.98 -1.57 -7.37
C LEU A 299 11.47 -0.45 -6.47
N MET A 300 10.44 -0.73 -5.70
CA MET A 300 9.96 0.08 -4.59
C MET A 300 10.34 -0.60 -3.28
N VAL A 301 10.92 0.16 -2.36
CA VAL A 301 11.14 -0.27 -0.98
C VAL A 301 10.33 0.62 -0.05
N ASP A 302 9.44 0.01 0.74
CA ASP A 302 8.75 0.69 1.84
C ASP A 302 9.68 0.73 3.06
N GLU A 303 10.14 1.90 3.39
CA GLU A 303 11.06 2.17 4.48
C GLU A 303 10.38 2.68 5.75
N ALA A 304 9.09 2.40 5.92
CA ALA A 304 8.34 2.87 7.09
C ALA A 304 8.97 2.44 8.43
N HIS A 305 9.66 1.32 8.47
CA HIS A 305 10.34 0.79 9.65
C HIS A 305 11.87 0.84 9.57
N SER A 306 12.44 1.24 8.44
CA SER A 306 13.89 1.39 8.26
C SER A 306 14.38 2.84 8.28
N ALA A 307 13.57 3.78 7.78
CA ALA A 307 13.88 5.21 7.84
C ALA A 307 13.86 5.72 9.29
N GLY A 308 14.93 6.38 9.71
CA GLY A 308 15.17 6.79 11.10
C GLY A 308 15.56 5.63 12.03
N VAL A 309 15.92 4.45 11.47
CA VAL A 309 16.33 3.24 12.23
C VAL A 309 17.60 2.63 11.67
N LEU A 310 17.67 2.35 10.38
CA LEU A 310 18.82 1.73 9.72
C LEU A 310 19.73 2.77 9.08
N GLY A 311 21.03 2.45 9.06
CA GLY A 311 22.06 3.33 8.52
C GLY A 311 22.65 4.29 9.56
N ALA A 312 23.77 4.91 9.22
CA ALA A 312 24.54 5.79 10.13
C ALA A 312 23.80 7.10 10.42
N THR A 313 23.05 7.62 9.43
CA THR A 313 22.21 8.81 9.56
C THR A 313 20.70 8.46 9.63
N GLY A 314 20.38 7.16 9.71
CA GLY A 314 19.01 6.68 9.64
C GLY A 314 18.40 6.82 8.25
N ALA A 315 19.20 6.95 7.20
CA ALA A 315 18.69 7.11 5.84
C ALA A 315 18.03 5.84 5.29
N GLY A 316 18.13 4.70 5.99
CA GLY A 316 17.42 3.47 5.67
C GLY A 316 18.30 2.42 5.03
N VAL A 317 17.66 1.53 4.23
CA VAL A 317 18.32 0.31 3.75
C VAL A 317 19.44 0.55 2.74
N ASP A 318 19.35 1.60 1.94
CA ASP A 318 20.42 1.94 0.99
C ASP A 318 21.71 2.32 1.73
N GLU A 319 21.63 3.14 2.75
CA GLU A 319 22.77 3.47 3.61
C GLU A 319 23.25 2.25 4.40
N PHE A 320 22.33 1.44 4.92
CA PHE A 320 22.63 0.23 5.69
C PHE A 320 23.41 -0.79 4.87
N PHE A 321 23.06 -1.00 3.62
CA PHE A 321 23.72 -1.95 2.71
C PHE A 321 24.82 -1.31 1.84
N GLY A 322 25.02 0.00 1.90
CA GLY A 322 25.97 0.72 1.04
C GLY A 322 25.58 0.71 -0.45
N LEU A 323 24.29 0.77 -0.75
CA LEU A 323 23.77 0.84 -2.11
C LEU A 323 23.89 2.26 -2.68
N ALA A 324 23.95 2.36 -4.02
CA ALA A 324 23.88 3.65 -4.69
C ALA A 324 22.46 4.24 -4.57
N GLY A 325 22.35 5.57 -4.57
CA GLY A 325 21.09 6.28 -4.38
C GLY A 325 20.02 5.94 -5.41
N ASP A 326 20.38 5.52 -6.63
CA ASP A 326 19.50 5.14 -7.73
C ASP A 326 19.32 3.61 -7.90
N ASP A 327 19.89 2.80 -7.01
CA ASP A 327 19.68 1.35 -7.01
C ASP A 327 18.23 0.99 -6.70
N ILE A 328 17.56 1.78 -5.86
CA ILE A 328 16.13 1.70 -5.55
C ILE A 328 15.43 2.82 -6.31
N ASP A 329 14.44 2.49 -7.16
CA ASP A 329 13.74 3.50 -7.98
C ASP A 329 12.79 4.36 -7.16
N ILE A 330 12.11 3.74 -6.18
CA ILE A 330 11.12 4.38 -5.33
C ILE A 330 11.42 4.03 -3.87
N LYS A 331 11.83 5.01 -3.10
CA LYS A 331 11.94 4.92 -1.64
C LYS A 331 10.71 5.56 -1.04
N MET A 332 9.80 4.72 -0.58
CA MET A 332 8.64 5.17 0.17
C MET A 332 8.97 5.16 1.66
N GLY A 333 8.49 6.14 2.41
CA GLY A 333 8.61 6.12 3.86
C GLY A 333 7.46 6.86 4.55
N THR A 334 7.37 6.64 5.85
CA THR A 334 6.44 7.38 6.71
C THR A 334 7.20 8.36 7.61
N LEU A 335 6.58 9.50 7.86
CA LEU A 335 7.07 10.50 8.82
C LEU A 335 6.54 10.24 10.24
N SER A 336 5.68 9.23 10.43
CA SER A 336 4.97 8.98 11.67
C SER A 336 5.63 7.98 12.62
N LYS A 337 6.84 7.53 12.29
CA LYS A 337 7.61 6.56 13.09
C LYS A 337 8.97 7.13 13.48
N GLY A 338 10.05 6.76 12.83
CA GLY A 338 11.40 7.25 13.15
C GLY A 338 11.54 8.78 13.12
N LEU A 339 10.69 9.48 12.36
CA LEU A 339 10.64 10.95 12.29
C LEU A 339 9.57 11.60 13.21
N GLY A 340 8.91 10.84 14.07
CA GLY A 340 8.10 11.36 15.19
C GLY A 340 6.95 12.32 14.89
N THR A 341 6.51 12.47 13.63
CA THR A 341 5.44 13.39 13.24
C THR A 341 4.31 12.64 12.49
N CYS A 342 3.74 13.18 11.41
CA CYS A 342 2.73 12.49 10.61
C CYS A 342 2.88 12.85 9.14
N GLY A 343 2.75 11.84 8.27
CA GLY A 343 2.85 11.98 6.82
C GLY A 343 3.52 10.80 6.17
N GLY A 344 3.72 10.90 4.85
CA GLY A 344 4.49 9.96 4.07
C GLY A 344 5.29 10.69 2.99
N TYR A 345 6.22 9.99 2.37
CA TYR A 345 6.97 10.52 1.24
C TYR A 345 7.27 9.45 0.20
N LEU A 346 7.51 9.90 -1.02
CA LEU A 346 8.13 9.13 -2.10
C LEU A 346 9.40 9.88 -2.49
N ALA A 347 10.52 9.18 -2.61
CA ALA A 347 11.79 9.75 -3.05
C ALA A 347 12.36 8.90 -4.18
N GLY A 348 12.98 9.53 -5.19
CA GLY A 348 13.49 8.86 -6.37
C GLY A 348 14.05 9.82 -7.40
N LYS A 349 14.10 9.36 -8.66
CA LYS A 349 14.56 10.20 -9.79
C LYS A 349 13.60 11.36 -10.03
N LYS A 350 14.14 12.52 -10.38
CA LYS A 350 13.37 13.74 -10.62
C LYS A 350 12.22 13.55 -11.61
N ALA A 351 12.46 12.87 -12.72
CA ALA A 351 11.43 12.63 -13.72
C ALA A 351 10.25 11.80 -13.18
N LEU A 352 10.52 10.82 -12.30
CA LEU A 352 9.47 10.04 -11.63
C LEU A 352 8.68 10.91 -10.66
N ILE A 353 9.35 11.65 -9.79
CA ILE A 353 8.69 12.51 -8.79
C ILE A 353 7.88 13.61 -9.47
N GLU A 354 8.40 14.24 -10.53
CA GLU A 354 7.67 15.20 -11.34
C GLU A 354 6.40 14.57 -11.94
N TYR A 355 6.48 13.39 -12.53
CA TYR A 355 5.31 12.67 -13.05
C TYR A 355 4.26 12.44 -11.95
N LEU A 356 4.67 11.92 -10.79
CA LEU A 356 3.77 11.65 -9.66
C LEU A 356 3.11 12.91 -9.12
N ARG A 357 3.81 14.04 -9.11
CA ARG A 357 3.31 15.33 -8.64
C ARG A 357 2.07 15.81 -9.41
N TYR A 358 1.93 15.41 -10.68
CA TYR A 358 0.79 15.77 -11.53
C TYR A 358 -0.26 14.67 -11.68
N THR A 359 0.10 13.43 -11.42
CA THR A 359 -0.77 12.28 -11.78
C THR A 359 -1.24 11.46 -10.58
N LEU A 360 -0.58 11.58 -9.42
CA LEU A 360 -0.89 10.74 -8.26
C LEU A 360 -2.18 11.22 -7.56
N PRO A 361 -3.29 10.47 -7.59
CA PRO A 361 -4.59 10.96 -7.10
C PRO A 361 -4.56 11.35 -5.62
N GLY A 362 -3.90 10.57 -4.76
CA GLY A 362 -3.78 10.86 -3.33
C GLY A 362 -2.94 12.10 -2.99
N PHE A 363 -2.21 12.64 -3.98
CA PHE A 363 -1.53 13.93 -3.87
C PHE A 363 -2.37 15.07 -4.50
N VAL A 364 -2.83 14.86 -5.74
CA VAL A 364 -3.53 15.90 -6.54
C VAL A 364 -4.87 16.28 -5.91
N PHE A 365 -5.64 15.30 -5.42
CA PHE A 365 -6.98 15.50 -4.87
C PHE A 365 -7.02 15.54 -3.34
N SER A 366 -5.85 15.64 -2.69
CA SER A 366 -5.73 15.79 -1.24
C SER A 366 -5.28 17.20 -0.85
N VAL A 367 -5.60 17.63 0.37
CA VAL A 367 -4.98 18.80 0.99
C VAL A 367 -3.48 18.57 1.18
N GLY A 368 -2.66 19.61 1.07
CA GLY A 368 -1.24 19.53 1.39
C GLY A 368 -1.00 19.20 2.87
N MET A 369 0.17 18.62 3.17
CA MET A 369 0.57 18.34 4.56
C MET A 369 0.46 19.62 5.42
N ALA A 370 -0.07 19.46 6.64
CA ALA A 370 -0.22 20.58 7.57
C ALA A 370 1.15 21.17 7.95
N PRO A 371 1.28 22.50 7.95
CA PRO A 371 2.56 23.16 8.24
C PRO A 371 3.23 22.75 9.55
N PRO A 372 2.52 22.57 10.68
CA PRO A 372 3.15 22.09 11.91
C PRO A 372 3.87 20.75 11.73
N LEU A 373 3.24 19.82 11.02
CA LEU A 373 3.82 18.48 10.77
C LEU A 373 5.01 18.55 9.81
N ALA A 374 4.90 19.39 8.78
CA ALA A 374 6.00 19.62 7.83
C ALA A 374 7.20 20.30 8.49
N GLY A 375 6.95 21.25 9.42
CA GLY A 375 8.01 21.90 10.19
C GLY A 375 8.74 20.93 11.13
N ALA A 376 7.99 20.11 11.85
CA ALA A 376 8.52 19.05 12.69
C ALA A 376 9.38 18.07 11.86
N ALA A 377 8.83 17.52 10.79
CA ALA A 377 9.53 16.58 9.91
C ALA A 377 10.84 17.16 9.34
N LEU A 378 10.82 18.41 8.90
CA LEU A 378 12.01 19.09 8.39
C LEU A 378 13.12 19.17 9.44
N GLU A 379 12.77 19.50 10.66
CA GLU A 379 13.72 19.56 11.77
C GLU A 379 14.26 18.18 12.14
N ASP A 380 13.40 17.17 12.17
CA ASP A 380 13.80 15.80 12.49
C ASP A 380 14.78 15.22 11.46
N VAL A 381 14.56 15.47 10.16
CA VAL A 381 15.51 15.12 9.10
C VAL A 381 16.86 15.82 9.32
N ARG A 382 16.85 17.09 9.67
CA ARG A 382 18.07 17.86 9.96
C ARG A 382 18.83 17.30 11.15
N LEU A 383 18.12 16.99 12.24
CA LEU A 383 18.70 16.42 13.45
C LEU A 383 19.34 15.05 13.17
N LEU A 384 18.66 14.15 12.48
CA LEU A 384 19.21 12.83 12.14
C LEU A 384 20.48 12.94 11.29
N ARG A 385 20.56 13.92 10.40
CA ARG A 385 21.73 14.15 9.55
C ARG A 385 22.88 14.83 10.26
N SER A 386 22.59 15.70 11.22
CA SER A 386 23.61 16.53 11.90
C SER A 386 24.10 15.98 13.24
N ASP A 387 23.29 15.16 13.92
CA ASP A 387 23.62 14.58 15.21
C ASP A 387 23.70 13.04 15.15
N PRO A 388 24.87 12.47 14.89
CA PRO A 388 25.03 11.01 14.80
C PRO A 388 24.77 10.29 16.14
N THR A 389 24.77 11.02 17.27
CA THR A 389 24.53 10.40 18.58
C THR A 389 23.14 9.84 18.73
N ILE A 390 22.15 10.37 17.99
CA ILE A 390 20.77 9.89 17.95
C ILE A 390 20.76 8.44 17.47
N MET A 391 21.31 8.19 16.28
CA MET A 391 21.37 6.86 15.68
C MET A 391 22.28 5.91 16.48
N GLN A 392 23.43 6.38 16.94
CA GLN A 392 24.33 5.58 17.78
C GLN A 392 23.63 5.09 19.06
N ARG A 393 22.83 5.95 19.72
CA ARG A 393 22.06 5.58 20.91
C ARG A 393 21.02 4.53 20.56
N LEU A 394 20.25 4.73 19.48
CA LEU A 394 19.23 3.78 19.03
C LEU A 394 19.85 2.41 18.75
N GLN A 395 20.89 2.36 17.92
CA GLN A 395 21.57 1.12 17.54
C GLN A 395 22.19 0.40 18.75
N ARG A 396 22.77 1.15 19.70
CA ARG A 396 23.26 0.57 20.95
C ARG A 396 22.13 -0.07 21.76
N ASN A 397 20.97 0.58 21.83
CA ASN A 397 19.82 0.08 22.59
C ASN A 397 19.22 -1.17 21.92
N ILE A 398 19.11 -1.20 20.59
CA ILE A 398 18.68 -2.37 19.82
C ILE A 398 19.59 -3.57 20.14
N LYS A 399 20.91 -3.41 19.98
CA LYS A 399 21.90 -4.47 20.25
C LYS A 399 21.85 -4.96 21.70
N LEU A 400 21.67 -4.04 22.65
CA LEU A 400 21.56 -4.39 24.05
C LEU A 400 20.29 -5.21 24.32
N PHE A 401 19.14 -4.76 23.81
CA PHE A 401 17.86 -5.45 23.99
C PHE A 401 17.89 -6.86 23.38
N VAL A 402 18.29 -6.99 22.11
CA VAL A 402 18.42 -8.27 21.41
C VAL A 402 19.35 -9.23 22.19
N SER A 403 20.54 -8.75 22.61
CA SER A 403 21.47 -9.55 23.40
C SER A 403 20.89 -10.01 24.75
N LEU A 404 20.14 -9.16 25.42
CA LEU A 404 19.51 -9.49 26.70
C LEU A 404 18.35 -10.47 26.53
N ALA A 405 17.53 -10.29 25.49
CA ALA A 405 16.42 -11.16 25.16
C ALA A 405 16.91 -12.59 24.86
N HIS A 406 17.91 -12.74 23.97
CA HIS A 406 18.51 -14.04 23.67
C HIS A 406 19.08 -14.72 24.92
N ARG A 407 19.80 -13.98 25.78
CA ARG A 407 20.35 -14.55 27.03
C ARG A 407 19.26 -15.04 27.98
N ARG A 408 18.04 -14.51 27.89
CA ARG A 408 16.90 -14.91 28.71
C ARG A 408 15.98 -15.93 28.01
N GLY A 409 16.33 -16.38 26.80
CA GLY A 409 15.55 -17.33 26.04
C GLY A 409 14.18 -16.79 25.60
N LEU A 410 14.08 -15.46 25.43
CA LEU A 410 12.88 -14.84 24.89
C LEU A 410 12.87 -15.02 23.37
N ASP A 411 11.73 -15.39 22.83
CA ASP A 411 11.50 -15.40 21.40
C ASP A 411 11.30 -13.95 20.92
N ILE A 412 12.15 -13.51 20.00
CA ILE A 412 12.10 -12.20 19.38
C ILE A 412 11.94 -12.31 17.86
N CYS A 413 11.35 -13.41 17.40
CA CYS A 413 11.17 -13.71 15.98
C CYS A 413 12.48 -13.57 15.19
N LEU A 414 12.50 -12.77 14.14
CA LEU A 414 13.67 -12.54 13.28
C LEU A 414 14.38 -11.19 13.59
N ALA A 415 13.99 -10.50 14.66
CA ALA A 415 14.54 -9.19 15.02
C ALA A 415 16.05 -9.27 15.29
N GLY A 416 16.80 -8.32 14.73
CA GLY A 416 18.24 -8.25 14.88
C GLY A 416 18.79 -6.84 14.81
N ASP A 417 18.64 -6.19 13.68
CA ASP A 417 19.19 -4.85 13.41
C ASP A 417 18.11 -3.75 13.46
N SER A 418 16.83 -4.11 13.50
CA SER A 418 15.71 -3.17 13.57
C SER A 418 15.31 -2.83 15.01
N ALA A 419 14.47 -1.82 15.17
CA ALA A 419 13.89 -1.40 16.45
C ALA A 419 12.53 -2.07 16.74
N ILE A 420 12.21 -3.13 16.00
CA ILE A 420 10.96 -3.87 16.05
C ILE A 420 11.17 -5.18 16.81
#